data_75b51c3011e7fa12ff55fd5573327b96
#
_entry.id   75b51c3011e7fa12ff55fd5573327b96
#
_cell.length_a   1.000
_cell.length_b   1.000
_cell.length_c   1.000
_cell.angle_alpha   90.00
_cell.angle_beta   90.00
_cell.angle_gamma   90.00
#
_symmetry.space_group_name_H-M   'P 1'
#
loop_
_entity.id
_entity.type
_entity.pdbx_description
1 polymer ?
#
loop_
_entity_poly.entity_id
_entity_poly.type
_entity_poly.pdbx_seq_one_letter_code
_entity_poly.pdbx_strand_id
1 'polypeptide(L)'
;AFVEAAALHHPPSQPSPTRGEGVRAYALRWCVPAIILLLLCVAPFAALAQNFSINLGGDDVGGGSSTGRILQIIALLTVLSLAPGILIMVTSFTRVVVVLSLLRAAIGGQQTPPNMVMVSLAMFLTAFVMAPTFQQAYQDGIAPLMAEQIDEQTAFTRSAAPFKVFMLSQVREKDLGLFMDMADAEPAESPEEVSLQILIPAFMISELRRAFEIGFLLFVPFLIIDMVVASVLMSMGMMMLPPVMIALPFKLVFFVLVDGWYLVAGSLVRSFGGS
;
A
#
# COMPACT_ATOMS: atom_id res chain seq x y z
N ALA A 1 76.47 47.13 23.19
CA ALA A 1 76.41 47.67 21.84
C ALA A 1 75.61 46.71 20.96
N PHE A 2 74.65 47.24 20.32
CA PHE A 2 73.80 46.65 19.28
C PHE A 2 72.84 45.54 19.71
N VAL A 3 71.64 45.94 20.17
CA VAL A 3 70.35 45.26 19.99
C VAL A 3 69.40 46.35 19.54
N GLU A 4 69.00 46.34 18.29
CA GLU A 4 67.92 47.17 17.82
C GLU A 4 67.17 46.50 16.67
N ALA A 5 65.87 46.40 16.91
CA ALA A 5 64.77 46.37 15.97
C ALA A 5 64.64 45.18 14.99
N ALA A 6 63.79 44.25 15.35
CA ALA A 6 62.96 43.52 14.40
C ALA A 6 61.48 43.77 14.79
N ALA A 7 60.88 44.80 14.21
CA ALA A 7 59.45 45.02 14.29
C ALA A 7 58.73 43.97 13.43
N LEU A 8 58.10 43.03 14.10
CA LEU A 8 57.21 42.03 13.48
C LEU A 8 55.92 42.75 13.00
N HIS A 9 55.79 42.92 11.71
CA HIS A 9 54.56 43.29 11.05
C HIS A 9 53.55 42.14 11.17
N HIS A 10 52.59 42.27 12.09
CA HIS A 10 51.42 41.40 12.11
C HIS A 10 50.47 41.84 11.00
N PRO A 11 50.08 40.93 10.08
CA PRO A 11 49.00 41.21 9.16
C PRO A 11 47.66 41.26 9.91
N PRO A 12 46.71 42.13 9.49
CA PRO A 12 45.43 42.27 10.17
C PRO A 12 44.67 40.94 10.12
N SER A 13 44.16 40.52 11.28
CA SER A 13 43.32 39.36 11.45
C SER A 13 42.05 39.49 10.61
N GLN A 14 41.90 38.59 9.65
CA GLN A 14 40.63 38.48 8.89
C GLN A 14 39.53 38.02 9.85
N PRO A 15 38.32 38.61 9.78
CA PRO A 15 37.21 38.19 10.59
C PRO A 15 36.82 36.75 10.20
N SER A 16 36.73 35.87 11.19
CA SER A 16 36.24 34.47 10.99
C SER A 16 34.83 34.51 10.45
N PRO A 17 34.52 33.69 9.40
CA PRO A 17 33.17 33.64 8.86
C PRO A 17 32.21 33.09 9.91
N THR A 18 31.13 33.80 10.16
CA THR A 18 30.08 33.41 11.09
C THR A 18 29.50 32.08 10.67
N ARG A 19 29.31 31.15 11.63
CA ARG A 19 28.94 29.73 11.45
C ARG A 19 27.66 29.50 10.61
N GLY A 20 26.94 30.55 10.23
CA GLY A 20 25.71 30.46 9.44
C GLY A 20 25.87 30.70 7.93
N GLU A 21 26.95 31.35 7.50
CA GLU A 21 27.12 31.70 6.07
C GLU A 21 27.72 30.58 5.24
N GLY A 22 28.60 29.74 5.87
CA GLY A 22 29.20 28.59 5.20
C GLY A 22 28.17 27.52 4.80
N VAL A 23 27.19 27.23 5.67
CA VAL A 23 26.18 26.19 5.42
C VAL A 23 25.23 26.60 4.29
N ARG A 24 24.89 27.88 4.18
CA ARG A 24 24.03 28.39 3.09
C ARG A 24 24.73 28.38 1.74
N ALA A 25 26.01 28.66 1.70
CA ALA A 25 26.79 28.64 0.47
C ALA A 25 27.03 27.21 -0.05
N TYR A 26 27.25 26.23 0.82
CA TYR A 26 27.37 24.83 0.45
C TYR A 26 26.03 24.22 -0.01
N ALA A 27 24.94 24.53 0.67
CA ALA A 27 23.61 24.07 0.28
C ALA A 27 23.24 24.59 -1.13
N LEU A 28 23.52 25.88 -1.42
CA LEU A 28 23.19 26.45 -2.72
C LEU A 28 24.01 25.87 -3.88
N ARG A 29 25.29 25.53 -3.63
CA ARG A 29 26.19 24.95 -4.67
C ARG A 29 25.78 23.54 -5.12
N TRP A 30 25.11 22.77 -4.27
CA TRP A 30 24.65 21.41 -4.60
C TRP A 30 23.17 21.34 -4.98
N CYS A 31 22.34 22.27 -4.49
CA CYS A 31 20.93 22.32 -4.85
C CYS A 31 20.71 22.76 -6.30
N VAL A 32 21.48 23.71 -6.82
CA VAL A 32 21.33 24.19 -8.20
C VAL A 32 21.61 23.10 -9.24
N PRO A 33 22.73 22.35 -9.21
CA PRO A 33 22.94 21.26 -10.16
C PRO A 33 21.96 20.10 -9.98
N ALA A 34 21.49 19.82 -8.74
CA ALA A 34 20.49 18.81 -8.50
C ALA A 34 19.12 19.18 -9.08
N ILE A 35 18.73 20.45 -8.97
CA ILE A 35 17.49 20.97 -9.59
C ILE A 35 17.59 20.98 -11.10
N ILE A 36 18.75 21.35 -11.66
CA ILE A 36 18.99 21.32 -13.11
C ILE A 36 18.97 19.87 -13.63
N LEU A 37 19.56 18.92 -12.90
CA LEU A 37 19.51 17.50 -13.23
C LEU A 37 18.09 16.94 -13.17
N LEU A 38 17.32 17.32 -12.15
CA LEU A 38 15.91 16.94 -12.01
C LEU A 38 15.06 17.53 -13.17
N LEU A 39 15.26 18.78 -13.53
CA LEU A 39 14.59 19.42 -14.66
C LEU A 39 14.99 18.79 -16.00
N LEU A 40 16.25 18.40 -16.17
CA LEU A 40 16.74 17.68 -17.37
C LEU A 40 16.18 16.28 -17.47
N CYS A 41 15.91 15.60 -16.34
CA CYS A 41 15.27 14.28 -16.34
C CYS A 41 13.75 14.36 -16.58
N VAL A 42 13.09 15.46 -16.20
CA VAL A 42 11.64 15.65 -16.38
C VAL A 42 11.30 16.20 -17.78
N ALA A 43 12.18 17.00 -18.37
CA ALA A 43 11.97 17.60 -19.70
C ALA A 43 11.70 16.59 -20.83
N PRO A 44 12.41 15.44 -20.95
CA PRO A 44 12.09 14.46 -21.98
C PRO A 44 10.76 13.74 -21.76
N PHE A 45 10.30 13.60 -20.49
CA PHE A 45 8.98 13.03 -20.21
C PHE A 45 7.83 13.95 -20.65
N ALA A 46 8.00 15.27 -20.52
CA ALA A 46 7.00 16.23 -20.99
C ALA A 46 6.96 16.29 -22.54
N ALA A 47 8.08 16.12 -23.21
CA ALA A 47 8.15 16.07 -24.67
C ALA A 47 7.56 14.76 -25.24
N LEU A 48 7.69 13.63 -24.52
CA LEU A 48 7.08 12.36 -24.90
C LEU A 48 5.55 12.36 -24.68
N ALA A 49 5.07 13.11 -23.69
CA ALA A 49 3.63 13.25 -23.43
C ALA A 49 2.88 14.03 -24.52
N GLN A 50 3.57 14.89 -25.28
CA GLN A 50 2.95 15.68 -26.34
C GLN A 50 2.69 14.88 -27.65
N ASN A 51 3.31 13.71 -27.83
CA ASN A 51 3.16 12.87 -29.00
C ASN A 51 2.35 11.58 -28.74
N PHE A 52 1.67 11.47 -27.61
CA PHE A 52 0.75 10.37 -27.36
C PHE A 52 -0.59 10.68 -28.07
N SER A 53 -0.56 10.66 -29.40
CA SER A 53 -1.78 10.56 -30.19
C SER A 53 -2.27 9.12 -30.08
N ILE A 54 -3.27 8.88 -29.22
CA ILE A 54 -4.03 7.64 -29.25
C ILE A 54 -4.78 7.65 -30.59
N ASN A 55 -4.20 7.08 -31.59
CA ASN A 55 -4.83 6.75 -32.84
C ASN A 55 -5.66 5.47 -32.57
N LEU A 56 -6.82 5.64 -31.93
CA LEU A 56 -7.83 4.60 -31.87
C LEU A 56 -8.35 4.42 -33.28
N GLY A 57 -7.79 3.43 -34.00
CA GLY A 57 -8.01 3.14 -35.38
C GLY A 57 -9.49 3.20 -35.76
N GLY A 58 -9.75 3.87 -36.86
CA GLY A 58 -11.04 3.99 -37.46
C GLY A 58 -11.15 5.25 -38.32
N ASP A 59 -10.51 5.21 -39.49
CA ASP A 59 -11.00 5.94 -40.64
C ASP A 59 -12.40 5.40 -40.95
N ASP A 60 -13.31 6.34 -41.13
CA ASP A 60 -14.64 6.10 -41.71
C ASP A 60 -15.68 5.27 -40.93
N VAL A 61 -16.29 5.85 -39.87
CA VAL A 61 -17.75 5.77 -39.73
C VAL A 61 -18.29 7.07 -39.10
N GLY A 62 -18.97 7.85 -39.93
CA GLY A 62 -20.03 8.79 -39.64
C GLY A 62 -19.99 9.63 -38.33
N GLY A 63 -19.65 10.95 -38.48
CA GLY A 63 -20.35 12.03 -37.78
C GLY A 63 -20.41 11.99 -36.22
N GLY A 64 -19.53 11.31 -35.53
CA GLY A 64 -19.45 11.39 -34.08
C GLY A 64 -18.87 12.75 -33.66
N SER A 65 -19.72 13.61 -33.07
CA SER A 65 -19.34 14.93 -32.59
C SER A 65 -18.08 14.82 -31.73
N SER A 66 -17.16 15.79 -31.84
CA SER A 66 -15.94 15.93 -30.97
C SER A 66 -16.27 15.72 -29.50
N THR A 67 -17.48 16.03 -29.09
CA THR A 67 -18.03 15.84 -27.75
C THR A 67 -18.14 14.35 -27.37
N GLY A 68 -18.55 13.46 -28.28
CA GLY A 68 -18.62 12.02 -27.98
C GLY A 68 -17.24 11.40 -27.72
N ARG A 69 -16.23 11.79 -28.52
CA ARG A 69 -14.84 11.33 -28.33
C ARG A 69 -14.26 11.86 -27.02
N ILE A 70 -14.53 13.12 -26.66
CA ILE A 70 -14.10 13.68 -25.37
C ILE A 70 -14.76 12.93 -24.22
N LEU A 71 -16.05 12.64 -24.27
CA LEU A 71 -16.77 11.88 -23.26
C LEU A 71 -16.19 10.45 -23.10
N GLN A 72 -15.87 9.79 -24.20
CA GLN A 72 -15.25 8.46 -24.18
C GLN A 72 -13.86 8.47 -23.51
N ILE A 73 -13.02 9.47 -23.81
CA ILE A 73 -11.71 9.63 -23.18
C ILE A 73 -11.87 9.92 -21.68
N ILE A 74 -12.80 10.79 -21.30
CA ILE A 74 -13.08 11.08 -19.88
C ILE A 74 -13.55 9.83 -19.16
N ALA A 75 -14.46 9.06 -19.75
CA ALA A 75 -14.93 7.80 -19.17
C ALA A 75 -13.80 6.79 -19.01
N LEU A 76 -12.94 6.63 -20.02
CA LEU A 76 -11.78 5.76 -19.97
C LEU A 76 -10.81 6.16 -18.84
N LEU A 77 -10.47 7.45 -18.75
CA LEU A 77 -9.61 7.97 -17.69
C LEU A 77 -10.23 7.77 -16.30
N THR A 78 -11.54 7.96 -16.18
CA THR A 78 -12.27 7.72 -14.92
C THR A 78 -12.18 6.25 -14.52
N VAL A 79 -12.46 5.32 -15.43
CA VAL A 79 -12.34 3.87 -15.16
C VAL A 79 -10.91 3.50 -14.81
N LEU A 80 -9.92 4.01 -15.55
CA LEU A 80 -8.51 3.73 -15.29
C LEU A 80 -8.06 4.26 -13.92
N SER A 81 -8.58 5.40 -13.46
CA SER A 81 -8.27 5.95 -12.14
C SER A 81 -8.89 5.15 -10.99
N LEU A 82 -10.03 4.49 -11.22
CA LEU A 82 -10.71 3.64 -10.23
C LEU A 82 -10.14 2.20 -10.18
N ALA A 83 -9.52 1.74 -11.26
CA ALA A 83 -9.03 0.37 -11.39
C ALA A 83 -8.11 -0.08 -10.23
N PRO A 84 -7.12 0.70 -9.75
CA PRO A 84 -6.30 0.30 -8.61
C PRO A 84 -7.13 0.10 -7.33
N GLY A 85 -8.13 0.96 -7.10
CA GLY A 85 -9.02 0.82 -5.94
C GLY A 85 -9.84 -0.46 -5.99
N ILE A 86 -10.40 -0.79 -7.16
CA ILE A 86 -11.17 -2.02 -7.37
C ILE A 86 -10.28 -3.25 -7.15
N LEU A 87 -9.07 -3.27 -7.71
CA LEU A 87 -8.13 -4.39 -7.52
C LEU A 87 -7.79 -4.62 -6.05
N ILE A 88 -7.58 -3.55 -5.28
CA ILE A 88 -7.36 -3.64 -3.83
C ILE A 88 -8.55 -4.28 -3.14
N MET A 89 -9.78 -3.91 -3.52
CA MET A 89 -11.01 -4.38 -2.90
C MET A 89 -11.33 -5.86 -3.19
N VAL A 90 -10.94 -6.39 -4.35
CA VAL A 90 -11.25 -7.78 -4.76
C VAL A 90 -10.12 -8.77 -4.48
N THR A 91 -9.03 -8.33 -3.84
CA THR A 91 -7.86 -9.16 -3.52
C THR A 91 -7.65 -9.33 -2.02
N SER A 92 -6.66 -10.14 -1.66
CA SER A 92 -6.23 -10.34 -0.26
C SER A 92 -5.60 -9.11 0.40
N PHE A 93 -5.37 -8.01 -0.34
CA PHE A 93 -4.65 -6.83 0.13
C PHE A 93 -5.27 -6.21 1.39
N THR A 94 -6.59 -6.11 1.43
CA THR A 94 -7.30 -5.49 2.57
C THR A 94 -7.00 -6.18 3.89
N ARG A 95 -7.10 -7.51 3.96
CA ARG A 95 -6.77 -8.28 5.17
C ARG A 95 -5.31 -8.09 5.56
N VAL A 96 -4.41 -8.22 4.61
CA VAL A 96 -2.97 -8.15 4.86
C VAL A 96 -2.57 -6.77 5.38
N VAL A 97 -2.98 -5.69 4.72
CA VAL A 97 -2.60 -4.32 5.13
C VAL A 97 -3.17 -3.93 6.50
N VAL A 98 -4.41 -4.36 6.79
CA VAL A 98 -5.05 -4.08 8.10
C VAL A 98 -4.33 -4.85 9.21
N VAL A 99 -4.04 -6.13 9.03
CA VAL A 99 -3.31 -6.93 10.04
C VAL A 99 -1.91 -6.38 10.28
N LEU A 100 -1.17 -6.03 9.22
CA LEU A 100 0.15 -5.41 9.37
C LEU A 100 0.08 -4.05 10.08
N SER A 101 -0.95 -3.24 9.81
CA SER A 101 -1.18 -1.97 10.49
C SER A 101 -1.48 -2.16 11.98
N LEU A 102 -2.29 -3.18 12.33
CA LEU A 102 -2.58 -3.55 13.71
C LEU A 102 -1.34 -4.10 14.42
N LEU A 103 -0.52 -4.91 13.75
CA LEU A 103 0.76 -5.38 14.29
C LEU A 103 1.68 -4.21 14.66
N ARG A 104 1.84 -3.23 13.77
CA ARG A 104 2.63 -2.03 14.05
C ARG A 104 2.12 -1.27 15.28
N ALA A 105 0.80 -1.13 15.39
CA ALA A 105 0.18 -0.50 16.55
C ALA A 105 0.41 -1.31 17.84
N ALA A 106 0.35 -2.64 17.79
CA ALA A 106 0.57 -3.53 18.92
C ALA A 106 1.99 -3.43 19.48
N ILE A 107 3.00 -3.39 18.60
CA ILE A 107 4.41 -3.21 18.99
C ILE A 107 4.63 -1.84 19.64
N GLY A 108 3.76 -0.85 19.38
CA GLY A 108 3.91 0.52 19.89
C GLY A 108 4.75 1.43 19.00
N GLY A 109 5.07 0.98 17.78
CA GLY A 109 5.79 1.76 16.78
C GLY A 109 4.88 2.82 16.15
N GLN A 110 4.94 4.08 16.60
CA GLN A 110 4.08 5.15 16.06
C GLN A 110 4.36 5.43 14.58
N GLN A 111 5.64 5.32 14.13
CA GLN A 111 6.06 5.58 12.76
C GLN A 111 7.04 4.52 12.21
N THR A 112 7.40 3.51 12.98
CA THR A 112 8.34 2.46 12.58
C THR A 112 7.66 1.09 12.65
N PRO A 113 7.66 0.30 11.55
CA PRO A 113 8.19 0.61 10.21
C PRO A 113 7.39 1.70 9.46
N PRO A 114 8.02 2.44 8.50
CA PRO A 114 7.34 3.45 7.68
C PRO A 114 6.16 2.87 6.90
N ASN A 115 5.11 3.68 6.65
CA ASN A 115 3.92 3.24 5.90
C ASN A 115 4.26 2.62 4.54
N MET A 116 5.22 3.19 3.81
CA MET A 116 5.64 2.68 2.52
C MET A 116 6.13 1.23 2.61
N VAL A 117 6.93 0.90 3.63
CA VAL A 117 7.43 -0.48 3.85
C VAL A 117 6.28 -1.44 4.14
N MET A 118 5.31 -1.02 4.97
CA MET A 118 4.15 -1.84 5.31
C MET A 118 3.26 -2.10 4.10
N VAL A 119 2.99 -1.07 3.30
CA VAL A 119 2.21 -1.19 2.05
C VAL A 119 2.94 -2.07 1.03
N SER A 120 4.26 -1.87 0.86
CA SER A 120 5.06 -2.70 -0.04
C SER A 120 5.03 -4.17 0.37
N LEU A 121 5.20 -4.46 1.67
CA LEU A 121 5.12 -5.83 2.19
C LEU A 121 3.72 -6.41 1.96
N ALA A 122 2.66 -5.62 2.21
CA ALA A 122 1.28 -6.04 1.93
C ALA A 122 1.07 -6.37 0.45
N MET A 123 1.61 -5.56 -0.46
CA MET A 123 1.54 -5.81 -1.90
C MET A 123 2.26 -7.11 -2.30
N PHE A 124 3.47 -7.36 -1.77
CA PHE A 124 4.20 -8.59 -2.05
C PHE A 124 3.46 -9.83 -1.56
N LEU A 125 2.95 -9.79 -0.33
CA LEU A 125 2.17 -10.90 0.22
C LEU A 125 0.87 -11.11 -0.57
N THR A 126 0.21 -10.03 -0.97
CA THR A 126 -0.98 -10.10 -1.83
C THR A 126 -0.65 -10.72 -3.18
N ALA A 127 0.41 -10.26 -3.85
CA ALA A 127 0.83 -10.83 -5.12
C ALA A 127 1.13 -12.33 -5.01
N PHE A 128 1.76 -12.74 -3.90
CA PHE A 128 2.05 -14.14 -3.63
C PHE A 128 0.76 -14.98 -3.45
N VAL A 129 -0.19 -14.50 -2.63
CA VAL A 129 -1.46 -15.17 -2.37
C VAL A 129 -2.32 -15.24 -3.63
N MET A 130 -2.38 -14.14 -4.38
CA MET A 130 -3.23 -14.01 -5.57
C MET A 130 -2.58 -14.54 -6.85
N ALA A 131 -1.33 -15.02 -6.81
CA ALA A 131 -0.62 -15.51 -8.00
C ALA A 131 -1.42 -16.54 -8.83
N PRO A 132 -2.05 -17.57 -8.25
CA PRO A 132 -2.86 -18.52 -9.01
C PRO A 132 -4.09 -17.87 -9.66
N THR A 133 -4.76 -16.95 -8.94
CA THR A 133 -5.93 -16.22 -9.43
C THR A 133 -5.57 -15.32 -10.62
N PHE A 134 -4.46 -14.58 -10.52
CA PHE A 134 -3.96 -13.76 -11.63
C PHE A 134 -3.57 -14.61 -12.85
N GLN A 135 -2.92 -15.74 -12.62
CA GLN A 135 -2.53 -16.64 -13.70
C GLN A 135 -3.73 -17.23 -14.43
N GLN A 136 -4.78 -17.65 -13.71
CA GLN A 136 -6.02 -18.12 -14.31
C GLN A 136 -6.72 -17.01 -15.09
N ALA A 137 -6.87 -15.81 -14.52
CA ALA A 137 -7.47 -14.66 -15.19
C ALA A 137 -6.74 -14.31 -16.51
N TYR A 138 -5.41 -14.41 -16.52
CA TYR A 138 -4.62 -14.20 -17.72
C TYR A 138 -4.87 -15.29 -18.78
N GLN A 139 -4.84 -16.56 -18.38
CA GLN A 139 -4.99 -17.71 -19.29
C GLN A 139 -6.39 -17.81 -19.88
N ASP A 140 -7.42 -17.58 -19.06
CA ASP A 140 -8.83 -17.78 -19.47
C ASP A 140 -9.42 -16.58 -20.21
N GLY A 141 -8.91 -15.36 -19.94
CA GLY A 141 -9.45 -14.15 -20.52
C GLY A 141 -8.47 -13.38 -21.39
N ILE A 142 -7.31 -12.94 -20.84
CA ILE A 142 -6.41 -12.03 -21.53
C ILE A 142 -5.68 -12.70 -22.71
N ALA A 143 -5.14 -13.91 -22.51
CA ALA A 143 -4.41 -14.61 -23.56
C ALA A 143 -5.28 -14.96 -24.77
N PRO A 144 -6.53 -15.49 -24.62
CA PRO A 144 -7.41 -15.71 -25.75
C PRO A 144 -7.85 -14.41 -26.46
N LEU A 145 -8.01 -13.31 -25.71
CA LEU A 145 -8.31 -12.00 -26.32
C LEU A 145 -7.14 -11.52 -27.20
N MET A 146 -5.90 -11.63 -26.70
CA MET A 146 -4.71 -11.29 -27.46
C MET A 146 -4.50 -12.17 -28.70
N ALA A 147 -5.03 -13.38 -28.67
CA ALA A 147 -5.05 -14.32 -29.80
C ALA A 147 -6.27 -14.12 -30.73
N GLU A 148 -7.07 -13.07 -30.53
CA GLU A 148 -8.29 -12.77 -31.29
C GLU A 148 -9.33 -13.92 -31.34
N GLN A 149 -9.32 -14.80 -30.31
CA GLN A 149 -10.21 -15.96 -30.21
C GLN A 149 -11.57 -15.64 -29.58
N ILE A 150 -11.61 -14.57 -28.77
CA ILE A 150 -12.80 -14.14 -28.04
C ILE A 150 -12.94 -12.62 -28.14
N ASP A 151 -14.17 -12.15 -27.95
CA ASP A 151 -14.48 -10.73 -27.88
C ASP A 151 -14.14 -10.13 -26.51
N GLU A 152 -14.09 -8.81 -26.44
CA GLU A 152 -13.73 -8.06 -25.23
C GLU A 152 -14.65 -8.35 -24.04
N GLN A 153 -15.95 -8.51 -24.28
CA GLN A 153 -16.94 -8.76 -23.23
C GLN A 153 -16.76 -10.16 -22.63
N THR A 154 -16.53 -11.17 -23.46
CA THR A 154 -16.23 -12.52 -23.03
C THR A 154 -14.90 -12.57 -22.30
N ALA A 155 -13.88 -11.86 -22.77
CA ALA A 155 -12.59 -11.76 -22.11
C ALA A 155 -12.71 -11.16 -20.70
N PHE A 156 -13.49 -10.08 -20.57
CA PHE A 156 -13.75 -9.47 -19.25
C PHE A 156 -14.44 -10.45 -18.30
N THR A 157 -15.49 -11.12 -18.76
CA THR A 157 -16.23 -12.09 -17.94
C THR A 157 -15.34 -13.24 -17.50
N ARG A 158 -14.54 -13.81 -18.41
CA ARG A 158 -13.60 -14.90 -18.09
C ARG A 158 -12.46 -14.45 -17.19
N SER A 159 -11.93 -13.24 -17.36
CA SER A 159 -10.89 -12.71 -16.48
C SER A 159 -11.41 -12.40 -15.06
N ALA A 160 -12.69 -12.01 -14.94
CA ALA A 160 -13.30 -11.72 -13.64
C ALA A 160 -13.68 -12.99 -12.85
N ALA A 161 -13.94 -14.10 -13.54
CA ALA A 161 -14.41 -15.35 -12.92
C ALA A 161 -13.44 -15.90 -11.81
N PRO A 162 -12.13 -15.96 -12.00
CA PRO A 162 -11.20 -16.43 -10.95
C PRO A 162 -11.23 -15.56 -9.69
N PHE A 163 -11.39 -14.24 -9.85
CA PHE A 163 -11.54 -13.32 -8.70
C PHE A 163 -12.85 -13.56 -7.97
N LYS A 164 -13.93 -13.83 -8.70
CA LYS A 164 -15.22 -14.16 -8.11
C LYS A 164 -15.14 -15.45 -7.29
N VAL A 165 -14.50 -16.49 -7.82
CA VAL A 165 -14.26 -17.74 -7.09
C VAL A 165 -13.43 -17.49 -5.85
N PHE A 166 -12.37 -16.71 -5.93
CA PHE A 166 -11.56 -16.32 -4.77
C PHE A 166 -12.39 -15.61 -3.70
N MET A 167 -13.16 -14.60 -4.07
CA MET A 167 -14.02 -13.85 -3.14
C MET A 167 -15.07 -14.76 -2.49
N LEU A 168 -15.72 -15.63 -3.25
CA LEU A 168 -16.69 -16.60 -2.73
C LEU A 168 -16.09 -17.59 -1.74
N SER A 169 -14.84 -18.02 -1.95
CA SER A 169 -14.14 -18.90 -1.01
C SER A 169 -13.79 -18.24 0.33
N GLN A 170 -13.73 -16.89 0.36
CA GLN A 170 -13.34 -16.13 1.53
C GLN A 170 -14.52 -15.39 2.21
N VAL A 171 -15.59 -15.11 1.48
CA VAL A 171 -16.79 -14.43 2.04
C VAL A 171 -17.51 -15.36 3.02
N ARG A 172 -18.05 -14.79 4.11
CA ARG A 172 -18.89 -15.52 5.06
C ARG A 172 -20.34 -15.48 4.59
N GLU A 173 -21.03 -16.60 4.70
CA GLU A 173 -22.43 -16.72 4.34
C GLU A 173 -23.32 -15.64 4.98
N LYS A 174 -23.06 -15.33 6.26
CA LYS A 174 -23.79 -14.28 6.97
C LYS A 174 -23.65 -12.89 6.34
N ASP A 175 -22.45 -12.54 5.88
CA ASP A 175 -22.21 -11.24 5.28
C ASP A 175 -22.76 -11.19 3.86
N LEU A 176 -22.66 -12.30 3.13
CA LEU A 176 -23.28 -12.44 1.80
C LEU A 176 -24.81 -12.31 1.91
N GLY A 177 -25.44 -13.05 2.85
CA GLY A 177 -26.87 -12.99 3.08
C GLY A 177 -27.35 -11.57 3.41
N LEU A 178 -26.63 -10.82 4.25
CA LEU A 178 -26.95 -9.43 4.56
C LEU A 178 -27.07 -8.55 3.31
N PHE A 179 -26.14 -8.67 2.37
CA PHE A 179 -26.17 -7.84 1.15
C PHE A 179 -27.17 -8.36 0.12
N MET A 180 -27.46 -9.67 0.12
CA MET A 180 -28.55 -10.22 -0.70
C MET A 180 -29.92 -9.70 -0.22
N ASP A 181 -30.16 -9.71 1.10
CA ASP A 181 -31.37 -9.17 1.71
C ASP A 181 -31.53 -7.67 1.43
N MET A 182 -30.44 -6.89 1.51
CA MET A 182 -30.45 -5.45 1.24
C MET A 182 -30.70 -5.11 -0.23
N ALA A 183 -30.39 -6.02 -1.13
CA ALA A 183 -30.57 -5.86 -2.58
C ALA A 183 -31.89 -6.45 -3.08
N ASP A 184 -32.76 -6.99 -2.19
CA ASP A 184 -33.96 -7.75 -2.53
C ASP A 184 -33.67 -8.81 -3.62
N ALA A 185 -32.45 -9.41 -3.55
CA ALA A 185 -32.03 -10.39 -4.52
C ALA A 185 -32.61 -11.78 -4.18
N GLU A 186 -33.12 -12.48 -5.17
CA GLU A 186 -33.52 -13.87 -4.98
C GLU A 186 -32.30 -14.72 -4.57
N PRO A 187 -32.50 -15.74 -3.72
CA PRO A 187 -31.42 -16.66 -3.37
C PRO A 187 -30.80 -17.24 -4.64
N ALA A 188 -29.50 -16.99 -4.85
CA ALA A 188 -28.78 -17.53 -5.99
C ALA A 188 -28.75 -19.06 -5.90
N GLU A 189 -29.20 -19.77 -6.93
CA GLU A 189 -29.18 -21.24 -6.98
C GLU A 189 -27.73 -21.75 -7.05
N SER A 190 -26.83 -20.95 -7.63
CA SER A 190 -25.41 -21.26 -7.71
C SER A 190 -24.55 -20.05 -7.28
N PRO A 191 -23.36 -20.30 -6.68
CA PRO A 191 -22.42 -19.24 -6.31
C PRO A 191 -21.99 -18.35 -7.50
N GLU A 192 -22.09 -18.91 -8.71
CA GLU A 192 -21.72 -18.21 -9.95
C GLU A 192 -22.75 -17.15 -10.36
N GLU A 193 -23.98 -17.19 -9.87
CA GLU A 193 -25.04 -16.25 -10.17
C GLU A 193 -24.99 -14.99 -9.31
N VAL A 194 -24.27 -15.03 -8.17
CA VAL A 194 -24.15 -13.88 -7.28
C VAL A 194 -23.54 -12.67 -8.02
N SER A 195 -24.23 -11.54 -8.03
CA SER A 195 -23.74 -10.31 -8.64
C SER A 195 -22.48 -9.80 -7.95
N LEU A 196 -21.51 -9.28 -8.72
CA LEU A 196 -20.30 -8.64 -8.16
C LEU A 196 -20.66 -7.43 -7.28
N GLN A 197 -21.76 -6.75 -7.55
CA GLN A 197 -22.23 -5.61 -6.74
C GLN A 197 -22.61 -6.02 -5.31
N ILE A 198 -23.07 -7.24 -5.12
CA ILE A 198 -23.40 -7.83 -3.82
C ILE A 198 -22.14 -8.47 -3.21
N LEU A 199 -21.39 -9.19 -4.01
CA LEU A 199 -20.25 -9.97 -3.56
C LEU A 199 -19.09 -9.10 -3.05
N ILE A 200 -18.74 -8.01 -3.74
CA ILE A 200 -17.60 -7.16 -3.38
C ILE A 200 -17.78 -6.55 -1.97
N PRO A 201 -18.88 -5.87 -1.63
CA PRO A 201 -19.06 -5.32 -0.28
C PRO A 201 -19.18 -6.42 0.80
N ALA A 202 -19.82 -7.55 0.51
CA ALA A 202 -19.89 -8.69 1.43
C ALA A 202 -18.50 -9.26 1.72
N PHE A 203 -17.69 -9.44 0.69
CA PHE A 203 -16.29 -9.87 0.82
C PHE A 203 -15.46 -8.88 1.63
N MET A 204 -15.56 -7.57 1.36
CA MET A 204 -14.83 -6.53 2.08
C MET A 204 -15.11 -6.55 3.58
N ILE A 205 -16.39 -6.69 3.98
CA ILE A 205 -16.76 -6.78 5.41
C ILE A 205 -16.22 -8.07 6.03
N SER A 206 -16.28 -9.18 5.31
CA SER A 206 -15.73 -10.46 5.76
C SER A 206 -14.22 -10.38 5.97
N GLU A 207 -13.48 -9.75 5.03
CA GLU A 207 -12.03 -9.55 5.11
C GLU A 207 -11.64 -8.63 6.27
N LEU A 208 -12.35 -7.52 6.45
CA LEU A 208 -12.12 -6.61 7.58
C LEU A 208 -12.33 -7.34 8.91
N ARG A 209 -13.39 -8.10 9.04
CA ARG A 209 -13.64 -8.86 10.26
C ARG A 209 -12.52 -9.87 10.54
N ARG A 210 -12.13 -10.67 9.56
CA ARG A 210 -11.01 -11.61 9.71
C ARG A 210 -9.70 -10.90 10.04
N ALA A 211 -9.46 -9.75 9.43
CA ALA A 211 -8.29 -8.93 9.74
C ALA A 211 -8.28 -8.46 11.20
N PHE A 212 -9.42 -8.03 11.73
CA PHE A 212 -9.55 -7.65 13.14
C PHE A 212 -9.43 -8.84 14.08
N GLU A 213 -9.97 -10.01 13.74
CA GLU A 213 -9.81 -11.24 14.52
C GLU A 213 -8.35 -11.63 14.64
N ILE A 214 -7.60 -11.67 13.52
CA ILE A 214 -6.16 -11.96 13.51
C ILE A 214 -5.40 -10.86 14.26
N GLY A 215 -5.71 -9.60 14.02
CA GLY A 215 -5.08 -8.46 14.66
C GLY A 215 -5.27 -8.46 16.17
N PHE A 216 -6.45 -8.82 16.65
CA PHE A 216 -6.72 -8.98 18.08
C PHE A 216 -5.82 -10.06 18.71
N LEU A 217 -5.70 -11.22 18.08
CA LEU A 217 -4.81 -12.29 18.55
C LEU A 217 -3.34 -11.84 18.61
N LEU A 218 -2.92 -11.04 17.63
CA LEU A 218 -1.58 -10.45 17.62
C LEU A 218 -1.37 -9.41 18.73
N PHE A 219 -2.42 -8.70 19.14
CA PHE A 219 -2.34 -7.71 20.23
C PHE A 219 -2.14 -8.35 21.60
N VAL A 220 -2.71 -9.52 21.85
CA VAL A 220 -2.73 -10.17 23.18
C VAL A 220 -1.34 -10.26 23.81
N PRO A 221 -0.29 -10.80 23.19
CA PRO A 221 1.02 -10.91 23.82
C PRO A 221 1.64 -9.53 24.16
N PHE A 222 1.44 -8.54 23.31
CA PHE A 222 1.95 -7.19 23.55
C PHE A 222 1.19 -6.47 24.67
N LEU A 223 -0.10 -6.73 24.80
CA LEU A 223 -0.93 -6.19 25.86
C LEU A 223 -0.53 -6.78 27.22
N ILE A 224 -0.20 -8.07 27.27
CA ILE A 224 0.34 -8.71 28.49
C ILE A 224 1.64 -8.04 28.91
N ILE A 225 2.56 -7.76 27.97
CA ILE A 225 3.81 -7.05 28.26
C ILE A 225 3.52 -5.66 28.85
N ASP A 226 2.57 -4.90 28.25
CA ASP A 226 2.17 -3.58 28.78
C ASP A 226 1.66 -3.67 30.22
N MET A 227 0.79 -4.64 30.51
CA MET A 227 0.22 -4.83 31.83
C MET A 227 1.26 -5.21 32.89
N VAL A 228 2.21 -6.11 32.53
CA VAL A 228 3.29 -6.51 33.43
C VAL A 228 4.20 -5.33 33.74
N VAL A 229 4.64 -4.58 32.71
CA VAL A 229 5.49 -3.41 32.90
C VAL A 229 4.78 -2.34 33.75
N ALA A 230 3.50 -2.06 33.46
CA ALA A 230 2.72 -1.11 34.23
C ALA A 230 2.59 -1.53 35.71
N SER A 231 2.33 -2.81 35.99
CA SER A 231 2.23 -3.36 37.34
C SER A 231 3.55 -3.21 38.12
N VAL A 232 4.68 -3.51 37.50
CA VAL A 232 6.01 -3.35 38.10
C VAL A 232 6.28 -1.88 38.42
N LEU A 233 6.08 -0.96 37.49
CA LEU A 233 6.32 0.48 37.69
C LEU A 233 5.44 1.04 38.82
N MET A 234 4.17 0.65 38.87
CA MET A 234 3.26 1.07 39.92
C MET A 234 3.69 0.54 41.31
N SER A 235 4.16 -0.70 41.38
CA SER A 235 4.65 -1.28 42.64
C SER A 235 5.91 -0.57 43.17
N MET A 236 6.74 -0.01 42.27
CA MET A 236 7.92 0.78 42.62
C MET A 236 7.60 2.25 42.93
N GLY A 237 6.33 2.66 42.88
CA GLY A 237 5.90 4.05 43.12
C GLY A 237 6.24 5.02 41.98
N MET A 238 6.63 4.53 40.80
CA MET A 238 7.05 5.34 39.63
C MET A 238 5.82 5.76 38.78
N MET A 239 4.81 6.42 39.40
CA MET A 239 3.57 6.78 38.72
C MET A 239 3.73 7.88 37.64
N MET A 240 4.81 8.65 37.66
CA MET A 240 5.02 9.74 36.68
C MET A 240 5.60 9.27 35.36
N LEU A 241 6.14 8.06 35.27
CA LEU A 241 6.67 7.53 34.02
C LEU A 241 5.57 6.83 33.21
N PRO A 242 5.40 7.18 31.94
CA PRO A 242 4.40 6.51 31.09
C PRO A 242 4.85 5.05 30.81
N PRO A 243 4.08 4.05 31.28
CA PRO A 243 4.44 2.63 31.15
C PRO A 243 4.69 2.17 29.72
N VAL A 244 3.97 2.76 28.76
CA VAL A 244 4.07 2.44 27.33
C VAL A 244 5.49 2.68 26.77
N MET A 245 6.16 3.75 27.23
CA MET A 245 7.53 4.06 26.79
C MET A 245 8.55 3.04 27.32
N ILE A 246 8.33 2.54 28.52
CA ILE A 246 9.20 1.52 29.15
C ILE A 246 8.92 0.13 28.55
N ALA A 247 7.67 -0.16 28.17
CA ALA A 247 7.30 -1.44 27.59
C ALA A 247 7.82 -1.63 26.15
N LEU A 248 8.04 -0.56 25.40
CA LEU A 248 8.42 -0.60 23.98
C LEU A 248 9.69 -1.43 23.71
N PRO A 249 10.83 -1.27 24.42
CA PRO A 249 12.00 -2.12 24.23
C PRO A 249 11.70 -3.61 24.45
N PHE A 250 10.91 -3.95 25.48
CA PHE A 250 10.55 -5.33 25.77
C PHE A 250 9.69 -5.95 24.67
N LYS A 251 8.75 -5.18 24.09
CA LYS A 251 7.94 -5.60 22.95
C LYS A 251 8.80 -5.90 21.73
N LEU A 252 9.76 -5.02 21.42
CA LEU A 252 10.67 -5.22 20.29
C LEU A 252 11.54 -6.46 20.48
N VAL A 253 12.15 -6.64 21.65
CA VAL A 253 12.96 -7.82 21.97
C VAL A 253 12.11 -9.09 21.87
N PHE A 254 10.92 -9.10 22.46
CA PHE A 254 10.01 -10.24 22.37
C PHE A 254 9.68 -10.57 20.91
N PHE A 255 9.32 -9.57 20.09
CA PHE A 255 8.96 -9.76 18.69
C PHE A 255 10.11 -10.36 17.87
N VAL A 256 11.35 -9.94 18.14
CA VAL A 256 12.56 -10.48 17.48
C VAL A 256 12.83 -11.91 17.94
N LEU A 257 12.73 -12.19 19.26
CA LEU A 257 13.01 -13.51 19.80
C LEU A 257 12.05 -14.59 19.30
N VAL A 258 10.79 -14.26 19.06
CA VAL A 258 9.79 -15.20 18.53
C VAL A 258 9.78 -15.29 17.00
N ASP A 259 10.71 -14.61 16.32
CA ASP A 259 10.71 -14.46 14.86
C ASP A 259 9.35 -13.96 14.32
N GLY A 260 8.89 -12.85 14.90
CA GLY A 260 7.54 -12.34 14.70
C GLY A 260 7.18 -12.07 13.23
N TRP A 261 8.12 -11.60 12.41
CA TRP A 261 7.86 -11.38 10.98
C TRP A 261 7.56 -12.67 10.23
N TYR A 262 8.31 -13.74 10.51
CA TYR A 262 8.08 -15.05 9.90
C TYR A 262 6.72 -15.62 10.30
N LEU A 263 6.40 -15.54 11.60
CA LEU A 263 5.11 -16.02 12.11
C LEU A 263 3.92 -15.27 11.52
N VAL A 264 4.00 -13.93 11.46
CA VAL A 264 2.92 -13.09 10.94
C VAL A 264 2.75 -13.29 9.43
N ALA A 265 3.82 -13.21 8.64
CA ALA A 265 3.74 -13.42 7.20
C ALA A 265 3.23 -14.83 6.86
N GLY A 266 3.76 -15.85 7.53
CA GLY A 266 3.36 -17.23 7.32
C GLY A 266 1.91 -17.51 7.74
N SER A 267 1.42 -16.92 8.84
CA SER A 267 0.02 -17.07 9.26
C SER A 267 -0.95 -16.35 8.31
N LEU A 268 -0.57 -15.15 7.84
CA LEU A 268 -1.37 -14.41 6.86
C LEU A 268 -1.54 -15.18 5.56
N VAL A 269 -0.45 -15.68 4.99
CA VAL A 269 -0.51 -16.49 3.75
C VAL A 269 -1.38 -17.73 3.95
N ARG A 270 -1.15 -18.47 5.04
CA ARG A 270 -1.95 -19.67 5.36
C ARG A 270 -3.42 -19.39 5.63
N SER A 271 -3.77 -18.19 6.08
CA SER A 271 -5.17 -17.82 6.32
C SER A 271 -6.02 -17.73 5.05
N PHE A 272 -5.40 -17.71 3.88
CA PHE A 272 -6.07 -17.71 2.57
C PHE A 272 -6.03 -19.10 1.88
N GLY A 273 -5.02 -19.93 2.20
CA GLY A 273 -4.99 -21.31 1.77
C GLY A 273 -6.06 -22.05 2.56
N GLY A 274 -7.16 -22.40 1.91
CA GLY A 274 -8.31 -23.02 2.53
C GLY A 274 -7.93 -24.19 3.42
N SER A 275 -8.61 -24.29 4.54
CA SER A 275 -8.69 -25.44 5.41
C SER A 275 -9.05 -26.71 4.68
#